data_36dd812e03a208efb9371f091bd4ec32
#
_entry.id   36dd812e03a208efb9371f091bd4ec32
#
_cell.length_a   1.000
_cell.length_b   1.000
_cell.length_c   1.000
_cell.angle_alpha   90.00
_cell.angle_beta   90.00
_cell.angle_gamma   90.00
#
_symmetry.space_group_name_H-M   'P 1'
#
loop_
_entity.id
_entity.type
_entity.pdbx_description
1 polymer ?
#
loop_
_entity_poly.entity_id
_entity_poly.type
_entity_poly.pdbx_seq_one_letter_code
_entity_poly.pdbx_strand_id
1 'polypeptide(L)'
;MYFPLLRGKQFELKALREFSSSCPNNMNVIPIIEPVNESLSSLVQGIREMSQNGLRFAMILNPDLGDFKHDNVSFKLLEDNPEMLDHLDQWIPAYLVKRDASRIKQLIDESPFLRDVMLVLKSAIDLDDAPMMDLINDDKVGYIVHDFSSSSRRVKSHIIGTNKRVIELNDCFVSKKRNADYLELEDEPFSETPFYFEEDRFYGFSDYTALPSEYVEGGMLPYAIAIHLTYQKSSDQVYIHHFVSDTNWSQSDPKKKFKEAATKVATFFADKPHTSAVDDLIDRVNDSDGYPGLGYLKKLSISNHLELMNRILAGED
;
A
#
# COMPACT_ATOMS: atom_id res chain seq x y z
N MET A 1 0.58 -12.54 -6.63
CA MET A 1 0.58 -12.06 -5.21
C MET A 1 0.56 -10.54 -5.16
N TYR A 2 -0.11 -9.94 -4.18
CA TYR A 2 -0.25 -8.49 -4.02
C TYR A 2 0.60 -7.95 -2.87
N PHE A 3 1.34 -6.87 -3.13
CA PHE A 3 2.28 -6.25 -2.18
C PHE A 3 1.95 -4.76 -1.98
N PRO A 4 0.84 -4.39 -1.29
CA PRO A 4 0.51 -2.98 -1.08
C PRO A 4 1.60 -2.25 -0.30
N LEU A 5 2.04 -1.07 -0.80
CA LEU A 5 3.04 -0.25 -0.13
C LEU A 5 2.35 0.84 0.70
N LEU A 6 2.46 0.73 2.02
CA LEU A 6 1.80 1.59 3.00
C LEU A 6 2.81 2.32 3.89
N ARG A 7 2.40 3.46 4.45
CA ARG A 7 3.28 4.36 5.21
C ARG A 7 3.28 4.10 6.72
N GLY A 8 2.70 3.02 7.18
CA GLY A 8 2.64 2.71 8.61
C GLY A 8 1.89 3.74 9.46
N LYS A 9 1.00 4.54 8.85
CA LYS A 9 0.13 5.48 9.58
C LYS A 9 -0.96 4.72 10.35
N GLN A 10 -1.47 5.34 11.41
CA GLN A 10 -2.46 4.75 12.31
C GLN A 10 -3.62 4.05 11.59
N PHE A 11 -4.24 4.71 10.60
CA PHE A 11 -5.40 4.17 9.89
C PHE A 11 -5.01 3.12 8.83
N GLU A 12 -3.81 3.16 8.30
CA GLU A 12 -3.25 2.12 7.44
C GLU A 12 -2.98 0.84 8.23
N LEU A 13 -2.30 0.97 9.38
CA LEU A 13 -2.08 -0.15 10.29
C LEU A 13 -3.39 -0.74 10.80
N LYS A 14 -4.41 0.11 11.06
CA LYS A 14 -5.73 -0.36 11.46
C LYS A 14 -6.41 -1.17 10.34
N ALA A 15 -6.32 -0.73 9.08
CA ALA A 15 -6.83 -1.48 7.94
C ALA A 15 -6.15 -2.86 7.81
N LEU A 16 -4.81 -2.91 7.95
CA LEU A 16 -4.07 -4.18 7.91
C LEU A 16 -4.44 -5.14 9.05
N ARG A 17 -4.63 -4.62 10.26
CA ARG A 17 -5.06 -5.42 11.42
C ARG A 17 -6.45 -6.01 11.21
N GLU A 18 -7.41 -5.20 10.77
CA GLU A 18 -8.77 -5.65 10.46
C GLU A 18 -8.75 -6.66 9.32
N PHE A 19 -7.98 -6.42 8.24
CA PHE A 19 -7.81 -7.38 7.15
C PHE A 19 -7.20 -8.70 7.63
N SER A 20 -6.13 -8.67 8.43
CA SER A 20 -5.51 -9.89 8.96
C SER A 20 -6.44 -10.71 9.84
N SER A 21 -7.34 -10.04 10.58
CA SER A 21 -8.34 -10.68 11.43
C SER A 21 -9.48 -11.30 10.62
N SER A 22 -9.93 -10.65 9.54
CA SER A 22 -11.00 -11.15 8.67
C SER A 22 -10.51 -12.24 7.70
N CYS A 23 -9.23 -12.21 7.33
CA CYS A 23 -8.60 -13.16 6.42
C CYS A 23 -7.36 -13.82 7.05
N PRO A 24 -7.52 -14.64 8.11
CA PRO A 24 -6.39 -15.24 8.80
C PRO A 24 -5.62 -16.21 7.91
N ASN A 25 -4.29 -16.24 8.07
CA ASN A 25 -3.36 -17.03 7.26
C ASN A 25 -3.43 -16.70 5.76
N ASN A 26 -3.71 -15.43 5.44
CA ASN A 26 -3.80 -14.99 4.05
C ASN A 26 -2.45 -15.12 3.33
N MET A 27 -2.48 -15.72 2.14
CA MET A 27 -1.29 -15.98 1.32
C MET A 27 -1.22 -15.08 0.07
N ASN A 28 -2.28 -14.34 -0.24
CA ASN A 28 -2.36 -13.52 -1.45
C ASN A 28 -1.80 -12.12 -1.27
N VAL A 29 -1.81 -11.59 -0.01
CA VAL A 29 -1.46 -10.21 0.31
C VAL A 29 -0.29 -10.18 1.28
N ILE A 30 0.79 -9.48 0.91
CA ILE A 30 1.98 -9.25 1.75
C ILE A 30 2.23 -7.73 1.76
N PRO A 31 1.72 -6.97 2.74
CA PRO A 31 1.93 -5.53 2.77
C PRO A 31 3.41 -5.17 2.98
N ILE A 32 3.87 -4.13 2.26
CA ILE A 32 5.16 -3.48 2.47
C ILE A 32 4.90 -2.25 3.34
N ILE A 33 5.52 -2.19 4.51
CA ILE A 33 5.29 -1.12 5.49
C ILE A 33 6.53 -0.23 5.56
N GLU A 34 6.37 1.05 5.22
CA GLU A 34 7.37 2.09 5.45
C GLU A 34 6.99 2.89 6.70
N PRO A 35 7.68 2.75 7.82
CA PRO A 35 7.44 3.55 9.01
C PRO A 35 7.65 5.03 8.74
N VAL A 36 6.79 5.89 9.32
CA VAL A 36 6.88 7.35 9.14
C VAL A 36 6.85 8.13 10.46
N ASN A 37 6.60 7.44 11.58
CA ASN A 37 6.58 8.05 12.90
C ASN A 37 7.68 7.44 13.77
N GLU A 38 8.39 8.28 14.54
CA GLU A 38 9.38 7.86 15.52
C GLU A 38 8.75 7.01 16.63
N SER A 39 7.51 7.33 17.01
CA SER A 39 6.74 6.52 17.97
C SER A 39 6.29 5.22 17.36
N LEU A 40 6.93 4.11 17.73
CA LEU A 40 6.71 2.77 17.16
C LEU A 40 5.55 1.99 17.80
N SER A 41 4.89 2.51 18.83
CA SER A 41 3.88 1.75 19.60
C SER A 41 2.73 1.20 18.73
N SER A 42 2.17 2.03 17.85
CA SER A 42 1.11 1.59 16.93
C SER A 42 1.61 0.61 15.88
N LEU A 43 2.86 0.76 15.43
CA LEU A 43 3.51 -0.14 14.48
C LEU A 43 3.73 -1.51 15.11
N VAL A 44 4.33 -1.57 16.30
CA VAL A 44 4.59 -2.82 17.05
C VAL A 44 3.28 -3.55 17.36
N GLN A 45 2.23 -2.82 17.75
CA GLN A 45 0.90 -3.42 17.93
C GLN A 45 0.37 -4.01 16.62
N GLY A 46 0.49 -3.26 15.53
CA GLY A 46 0.05 -3.73 14.20
C GLY A 46 0.79 -5.00 13.76
N ILE A 47 2.11 -5.02 13.89
CA ILE A 47 2.96 -6.17 13.58
C ILE A 47 2.52 -7.40 14.40
N ARG A 48 2.34 -7.23 15.71
CA ARG A 48 1.94 -8.32 16.61
C ARG A 48 0.59 -8.93 16.20
N GLU A 49 -0.40 -8.11 15.91
CA GLU A 49 -1.73 -8.58 15.51
C GLU A 49 -1.70 -9.25 14.12
N MET A 50 -0.98 -8.70 13.15
CA MET A 50 -0.77 -9.33 11.85
C MET A 50 -0.09 -10.70 11.97
N SER A 51 0.99 -10.79 12.76
CA SER A 51 1.71 -12.05 13.00
C SER A 51 0.82 -13.09 13.69
N GLN A 52 0.03 -12.70 14.69
CA GLN A 52 -0.91 -13.59 15.39
C GLN A 52 -1.98 -14.15 14.44
N ASN A 53 -2.38 -13.39 13.44
CA ASN A 53 -3.34 -13.81 12.42
C ASN A 53 -2.68 -14.48 11.20
N GLY A 54 -1.37 -14.68 11.23
CA GLY A 54 -0.63 -15.34 10.14
C GLY A 54 -0.51 -14.50 8.87
N LEU A 55 -0.70 -13.17 8.93
CA LEU A 55 -0.47 -12.28 7.80
C LEU A 55 1.03 -11.95 7.72
N ARG A 56 1.68 -12.41 6.67
CA ARG A 56 3.08 -12.06 6.38
C ARG A 56 3.17 -10.63 5.86
N PHE A 57 4.25 -9.91 6.19
CA PHE A 57 4.49 -8.53 5.76
C PHE A 57 5.96 -8.28 5.44
N ALA A 58 6.25 -7.21 4.72
CA ALA A 58 7.61 -6.67 4.55
C ALA A 58 7.76 -5.37 5.35
N MET A 59 8.92 -5.18 6.01
CA MET A 59 9.22 -4.01 6.82
C MET A 59 10.44 -3.28 6.28
N ILE A 60 10.29 -2.00 5.93
CA ILE A 60 11.40 -1.16 5.49
C ILE A 60 12.24 -0.73 6.70
N LEU A 61 13.52 -1.09 6.68
CA LEU A 61 14.47 -0.90 7.78
C LEU A 61 15.27 0.41 7.68
N ASN A 62 15.16 1.12 6.57
CA ASN A 62 15.77 2.45 6.34
C ASN A 62 14.73 3.46 5.82
N PRO A 63 13.63 3.69 6.57
CA PRO A 63 12.60 4.63 6.12
C PRO A 63 13.19 6.04 5.96
N ASP A 64 12.59 6.83 5.05
CA ASP A 64 13.08 8.17 4.75
C ASP A 64 11.98 9.24 4.64
N LEU A 65 10.80 8.93 5.14
CA LEU A 65 9.62 9.82 5.19
C LEU A 65 9.23 10.16 6.63
N GLY A 66 8.41 11.18 6.79
CA GLY A 66 7.93 11.62 8.10
C GLY A 66 9.06 12.04 9.03
N ASP A 67 9.05 11.52 10.26
CA ASP A 67 10.07 11.81 11.28
C ASP A 67 11.47 11.32 10.86
N PHE A 68 11.57 10.35 9.92
CA PHE A 68 12.82 9.79 9.41
C PHE A 68 13.41 10.56 8.22
N LYS A 69 12.75 11.62 7.75
CA LYS A 69 13.20 12.45 6.62
C LYS A 69 14.54 13.16 6.88
N HIS A 70 14.89 13.36 8.15
CA HIS A 70 16.11 14.02 8.57
C HIS A 70 17.07 13.00 9.15
N ASP A 71 18.35 13.08 8.77
CA ASP A 71 19.44 12.16 9.16
C ASP A 71 19.66 12.00 10.69
N ASN A 72 18.89 12.74 11.51
CA ASN A 72 19.01 12.73 12.97
C ASN A 72 18.15 11.70 13.68
N VAL A 73 17.22 11.04 12.98
CA VAL A 73 16.34 10.03 13.56
C VAL A 73 16.72 8.66 13.01
N SER A 74 17.21 7.78 13.88
CA SER A 74 17.50 6.40 13.49
C SER A 74 16.30 5.50 13.77
N PHE A 75 16.00 4.63 12.79
CA PHE A 75 14.96 3.62 12.93
C PHE A 75 15.47 2.44 13.74
N LYS A 76 15.00 2.30 14.98
CA LYS A 76 15.51 1.35 15.95
C LYS A 76 14.60 0.15 16.21
N LEU A 77 13.73 -0.18 15.26
CA LEU A 77 12.74 -1.25 15.46
C LEU A 77 13.37 -2.56 15.95
N LEU A 78 14.45 -2.99 15.31
CA LEU A 78 15.12 -4.27 15.68
C LEU A 78 15.97 -4.15 16.93
N GLU A 79 16.49 -2.97 17.26
CA GLU A 79 17.21 -2.73 18.52
C GLU A 79 16.23 -2.81 19.70
N ASP A 80 15.04 -2.21 19.56
CA ASP A 80 14.02 -2.14 20.61
C ASP A 80 13.15 -3.41 20.68
N ASN A 81 13.13 -4.23 19.62
CA ASN A 81 12.32 -5.44 19.50
C ASN A 81 13.14 -6.60 18.90
N PRO A 82 14.21 -7.05 19.58
CA PRO A 82 15.13 -8.07 19.05
C PRO A 82 14.45 -9.42 18.79
N GLU A 83 13.33 -9.71 19.46
CA GLU A 83 12.54 -10.91 19.23
C GLU A 83 11.98 -11.03 17.80
N MET A 84 11.90 -9.93 17.06
CA MET A 84 11.49 -9.98 15.65
C MET A 84 12.46 -10.80 14.79
N LEU A 85 13.73 -10.89 15.18
CA LEU A 85 14.74 -11.68 14.47
C LEU A 85 14.50 -13.19 14.58
N ASP A 86 13.81 -13.64 15.62
CA ASP A 86 13.45 -15.05 15.82
C ASP A 86 12.29 -15.48 14.89
N HIS A 87 11.61 -14.52 14.25
CA HIS A 87 10.40 -14.71 13.43
C HIS A 87 10.56 -14.24 11.98
N LEU A 88 11.76 -14.36 11.40
CA LEU A 88 12.03 -14.00 9.99
C LEU A 88 11.26 -14.83 8.95
N ASP A 89 10.58 -15.89 9.37
CA ASP A 89 9.62 -16.64 8.58
C ASP A 89 8.27 -15.90 8.42
N GLN A 90 7.94 -15.01 9.37
CA GLN A 90 6.69 -14.25 9.38
C GLN A 90 6.80 -12.88 8.68
N TRP A 91 8.01 -12.35 8.50
CA TRP A 91 8.19 -11.06 7.85
C TRP A 91 9.44 -11.01 6.95
N ILE A 92 9.46 -10.03 6.05
CA ILE A 92 10.52 -9.82 5.06
C ILE A 92 11.24 -8.51 5.39
N PRO A 93 12.56 -8.53 5.68
CA PRO A 93 13.34 -7.31 5.81
C PRO A 93 13.43 -6.59 4.46
N ALA A 94 13.13 -5.30 4.43
CA ALA A 94 13.12 -4.51 3.20
C ALA A 94 14.00 -3.28 3.32
N TYR A 95 14.60 -2.86 2.20
CA TYR A 95 15.38 -1.63 2.10
C TYR A 95 14.93 -0.79 0.91
N LEU A 96 14.78 0.53 1.16
CA LEU A 96 14.67 1.53 0.10
C LEU A 96 16.06 1.72 -0.51
N VAL A 97 16.15 1.59 -1.83
CA VAL A 97 17.39 1.81 -2.56
C VAL A 97 17.21 2.99 -3.51
N LYS A 98 18.03 4.02 -3.31
CA LYS A 98 18.11 5.20 -4.18
C LYS A 98 19.42 5.16 -4.99
N ARG A 99 20.35 6.05 -4.64
CA ARG A 99 21.70 6.10 -5.24
C ARG A 99 22.77 5.60 -4.28
N ASP A 100 22.39 4.77 -3.33
CA ASP A 100 23.18 4.35 -2.17
C ASP A 100 23.35 2.82 -2.12
N ALA A 101 23.34 2.16 -3.27
CA ALA A 101 23.41 0.70 -3.39
C ALA A 101 24.58 0.08 -2.59
N SER A 102 25.78 0.68 -2.64
CA SER A 102 26.95 0.22 -1.87
C SER A 102 26.70 0.26 -0.36
N ARG A 103 26.02 1.31 0.15
CA ARG A 103 25.68 1.42 1.57
C ARG A 103 24.66 0.35 1.98
N ILE A 104 23.64 0.14 1.16
CA ILE A 104 22.63 -0.91 1.44
C ILE A 104 23.28 -2.29 1.43
N LYS A 105 24.14 -2.56 0.45
CA LYS A 105 24.92 -3.79 0.40
C LYS A 105 25.74 -4.00 1.67
N GLN A 106 26.43 -2.97 2.14
CA GLN A 106 27.20 -3.02 3.41
C GLN A 106 26.29 -3.36 4.61
N LEU A 107 25.10 -2.71 4.73
CA LEU A 107 24.14 -3.00 5.82
C LEU A 107 23.67 -4.46 5.81
N ILE A 108 23.42 -5.01 4.62
CA ILE A 108 23.03 -6.41 4.45
C ILE A 108 24.19 -7.35 4.83
N ASP A 109 25.41 -7.02 4.45
CA ASP A 109 26.61 -7.82 4.75
C ASP A 109 26.93 -7.85 6.26
N GLU A 110 26.81 -6.69 6.91
CA GLU A 110 26.99 -6.54 8.38
C GLU A 110 25.90 -7.24 9.20
N SER A 111 24.79 -7.67 8.56
CA SER A 111 23.66 -8.35 9.21
C SER A 111 23.57 -9.81 8.75
N PRO A 112 24.33 -10.73 9.36
CA PRO A 112 24.46 -12.13 8.90
C PRO A 112 23.15 -12.93 9.03
N PHE A 113 22.21 -12.47 9.85
CA PHE A 113 20.90 -13.09 10.05
C PHE A 113 19.88 -12.74 8.96
N LEU A 114 20.10 -11.66 8.19
CA LEU A 114 19.18 -11.28 7.12
C LEU A 114 19.26 -12.25 5.94
N ARG A 115 18.10 -12.62 5.46
CA ARG A 115 17.90 -13.46 4.26
C ARG A 115 16.57 -13.10 3.62
N ASP A 116 16.41 -13.43 2.34
CA ASP A 116 15.20 -13.10 1.58
C ASP A 116 14.86 -11.59 1.60
N VAL A 117 15.89 -10.74 1.63
CA VAL A 117 15.76 -9.30 1.70
C VAL A 117 14.99 -8.77 0.49
N MET A 118 14.10 -7.81 0.71
CA MET A 118 13.38 -7.09 -0.31
C MET A 118 14.06 -5.76 -0.61
N LEU A 119 14.36 -5.49 -1.89
CA LEU A 119 14.82 -4.19 -2.34
C LEU A 119 13.65 -3.43 -2.98
N VAL A 120 13.32 -2.25 -2.44
CA VAL A 120 12.37 -1.31 -3.03
C VAL A 120 13.17 -0.24 -3.77
N LEU A 121 13.31 -0.39 -5.09
CA LEU A 121 14.17 0.46 -5.92
C LEU A 121 13.42 1.72 -6.30
N LYS A 122 13.86 2.86 -5.77
CA LYS A 122 13.25 4.20 -5.98
C LYS A 122 13.92 5.00 -7.11
N SER A 123 15.06 4.55 -7.61
CA SER A 123 15.76 5.17 -8.75
C SER A 123 15.67 4.28 -9.99
N ALA A 124 15.87 4.89 -11.15
CA ALA A 124 16.01 4.14 -12.38
C ALA A 124 17.18 3.14 -12.27
N ILE A 125 17.00 1.95 -12.81
CA ILE A 125 18.01 0.89 -12.83
C ILE A 125 18.92 1.14 -14.03
N ASP A 126 20.22 1.28 -13.74
CA ASP A 126 21.28 1.28 -14.75
C ASP A 126 22.03 -0.06 -14.68
N LEU A 127 22.01 -0.83 -15.76
CA LEU A 127 22.67 -2.14 -15.83
C LEU A 127 24.20 -2.03 -15.85
N ASP A 128 24.74 -0.83 -16.11
CA ASP A 128 26.17 -0.54 -16.13
C ASP A 128 26.64 0.02 -14.75
N ASP A 129 25.74 0.25 -13.80
CA ASP A 129 26.04 0.60 -12.39
C ASP A 129 26.43 -0.68 -11.62
N ALA A 130 27.73 -0.95 -11.52
CA ALA A 130 28.24 -2.14 -10.86
C ALA A 130 27.77 -2.27 -9.40
N PRO A 131 27.80 -1.24 -8.53
CA PRO A 131 27.27 -1.33 -7.17
C PRO A 131 25.79 -1.72 -7.10
N MET A 132 24.95 -1.21 -7.99
CA MET A 132 23.53 -1.55 -8.06
C MET A 132 23.35 -3.01 -8.49
N MET A 133 24.10 -3.44 -9.51
CA MET A 133 24.00 -4.81 -10.00
C MET A 133 24.54 -5.83 -9.00
N ASP A 134 25.63 -5.50 -8.27
CA ASP A 134 26.16 -6.32 -7.19
C ASP A 134 25.14 -6.49 -6.06
N LEU A 135 24.41 -5.42 -5.69
CA LEU A 135 23.34 -5.48 -4.70
C LEU A 135 22.15 -6.33 -5.20
N ILE A 136 21.67 -6.11 -6.42
CA ILE A 136 20.56 -6.86 -7.00
C ILE A 136 20.87 -8.36 -7.08
N ASN A 137 22.10 -8.72 -7.39
CA ASN A 137 22.52 -10.13 -7.55
C ASN A 137 22.93 -10.80 -6.22
N ASP A 138 22.96 -10.08 -5.11
CA ASP A 138 23.33 -10.65 -3.82
C ASP A 138 22.44 -11.84 -3.42
N ASP A 139 23.03 -12.92 -2.93
CA ASP A 139 22.32 -14.15 -2.57
C ASP A 139 21.33 -13.96 -1.40
N LYS A 140 21.54 -12.96 -0.54
CA LYS A 140 20.61 -12.60 0.54
C LYS A 140 19.39 -11.85 0.04
N VAL A 141 19.41 -11.29 -1.18
CA VAL A 141 18.28 -10.59 -1.79
C VAL A 141 17.34 -11.62 -2.42
N GLY A 142 16.09 -11.59 -1.99
CA GLY A 142 15.03 -12.49 -2.48
C GLY A 142 13.98 -11.80 -3.35
N TYR A 143 13.75 -10.49 -3.12
CA TYR A 143 12.68 -9.73 -3.76
C TYR A 143 13.18 -8.41 -4.34
N ILE A 144 12.61 -8.01 -5.46
CA ILE A 144 12.83 -6.71 -6.09
C ILE A 144 11.47 -6.07 -6.37
N VAL A 145 11.22 -4.88 -5.83
CA VAL A 145 10.05 -4.05 -6.10
C VAL A 145 10.51 -2.83 -6.87
N HIS A 146 9.96 -2.59 -8.07
CA HIS A 146 10.35 -1.46 -8.91
C HIS A 146 9.22 -1.00 -9.82
N ASP A 147 9.17 0.30 -10.08
CA ASP A 147 8.32 0.90 -11.11
C ASP A 147 9.02 0.80 -12.48
N PHE A 148 8.53 -0.10 -13.32
CA PHE A 148 9.07 -0.32 -14.65
C PHE A 148 8.46 0.59 -15.73
N SER A 149 7.54 1.50 -15.41
CA SER A 149 6.83 2.34 -16.38
C SER A 149 7.77 3.19 -17.24
N SER A 150 8.87 3.66 -16.65
CA SER A 150 9.93 4.42 -17.35
C SER A 150 11.15 3.59 -17.76
N SER A 151 11.17 2.29 -17.47
CA SER A 151 12.31 1.42 -17.73
C SER A 151 12.35 0.95 -19.19
N SER A 152 13.56 0.83 -19.74
CA SER A 152 13.73 0.23 -21.07
C SER A 152 13.38 -1.27 -21.05
N ARG A 153 13.00 -1.82 -22.22
CA ARG A 153 12.78 -3.26 -22.36
C ARG A 153 14.01 -4.08 -21.94
N ARG A 154 15.23 -3.59 -22.21
CA ARG A 154 16.49 -4.25 -21.82
C ARG A 154 16.55 -4.40 -20.30
N VAL A 155 16.27 -3.32 -19.56
CA VAL A 155 16.26 -3.32 -18.09
C VAL A 155 15.18 -4.27 -17.56
N LYS A 156 13.92 -4.09 -18.00
CA LYS A 156 12.80 -4.95 -17.56
C LYS A 156 13.12 -6.44 -17.81
N SER A 157 13.56 -6.79 -19.01
CA SER A 157 13.89 -8.18 -19.36
C SER A 157 15.07 -8.73 -18.55
N HIS A 158 16.08 -7.92 -18.26
CA HIS A 158 17.23 -8.33 -17.47
C HIS A 158 16.82 -8.63 -16.02
N ILE A 159 16.09 -7.71 -15.37
CA ILE A 159 15.68 -7.86 -13.98
C ILE A 159 14.70 -9.03 -13.79
N ILE A 160 13.70 -9.18 -14.68
CA ILE A 160 12.79 -10.33 -14.68
C ILE A 160 13.54 -11.64 -14.93
N GLY A 161 14.65 -11.61 -15.68
CA GLY A 161 15.53 -12.75 -15.95
C GLY A 161 16.42 -13.18 -14.78
N THR A 162 16.46 -12.42 -13.70
CA THR A 162 17.18 -12.81 -12.47
C THR A 162 16.46 -13.96 -11.74
N ASN A 163 17.12 -14.58 -10.77
CA ASN A 163 16.50 -15.58 -9.87
C ASN A 163 15.70 -14.94 -8.73
N LYS A 164 15.40 -13.64 -8.80
CA LYS A 164 14.69 -12.89 -7.77
C LYS A 164 13.18 -12.89 -8.02
N ARG A 165 12.40 -12.75 -6.96
CA ARG A 165 10.96 -12.50 -7.04
C ARG A 165 10.73 -11.03 -7.38
N VAL A 166 10.47 -10.75 -8.65
CA VAL A 166 10.31 -9.38 -9.16
C VAL A 166 8.84 -8.97 -9.07
N ILE A 167 8.59 -7.82 -8.45
CA ILE A 167 7.27 -7.24 -8.18
C ILE A 167 7.18 -5.92 -8.93
N GLU A 168 6.17 -5.77 -9.77
CA GLU A 168 5.90 -4.52 -10.47
C GLU A 168 5.19 -3.54 -9.55
N LEU A 169 5.78 -2.35 -9.33
CA LEU A 169 5.16 -1.27 -8.57
C LEU A 169 4.48 -0.30 -9.53
N ASN A 170 3.18 -0.07 -9.34
CA ASN A 170 2.40 0.87 -10.13
C ASN A 170 1.84 2.00 -9.26
N ASP A 171 1.93 3.25 -9.73
CA ASP A 171 1.25 4.39 -9.12
C ASP A 171 -0.08 4.62 -9.84
N CYS A 172 -1.11 3.88 -9.40
CA CYS A 172 -2.40 3.85 -10.08
C CYS A 172 -3.32 5.01 -9.68
N PHE A 173 -3.08 5.65 -8.51
CA PHE A 173 -3.99 6.67 -8.00
C PHE A 173 -3.66 8.06 -8.53
N VAL A 174 -4.55 8.63 -9.35
CA VAL A 174 -4.38 9.97 -9.93
C VAL A 174 -4.79 11.05 -8.92
N SER A 175 -3.82 11.63 -8.21
CA SER A 175 -4.06 12.67 -7.22
C SER A 175 -4.54 13.99 -7.83
N LYS A 176 -5.58 14.59 -7.24
CA LYS A 176 -6.06 15.95 -7.56
C LYS A 176 -5.72 16.91 -6.42
N LYS A 177 -5.61 18.19 -6.75
CA LYS A 177 -5.29 19.24 -5.77
C LYS A 177 -6.39 19.42 -4.72
N ARG A 178 -7.65 19.22 -5.08
CA ARG A 178 -8.81 19.35 -4.21
C ARG A 178 -9.75 18.18 -4.38
N ASN A 179 -10.41 17.75 -3.33
CA ASN A 179 -11.40 16.69 -3.39
C ASN A 179 -12.56 16.99 -4.39
N ALA A 180 -12.93 18.26 -4.53
CA ALA A 180 -13.97 18.66 -5.50
C ALA A 180 -13.56 18.42 -6.97
N ASP A 181 -12.27 18.38 -7.27
CA ASP A 181 -11.79 18.19 -8.65
C ASP A 181 -12.03 16.74 -9.14
N TYR A 182 -12.34 15.79 -8.25
CA TYR A 182 -12.73 14.43 -8.61
C TYR A 182 -14.18 14.33 -9.12
N LEU A 183 -15.00 15.37 -8.98
CA LEU A 183 -16.37 15.41 -9.55
C LEU A 183 -16.39 15.23 -11.07
N GLU A 184 -15.32 15.67 -11.75
CA GLU A 184 -15.19 15.58 -13.21
C GLU A 184 -14.73 14.19 -13.68
N LEU A 185 -14.25 13.35 -12.76
CA LEU A 185 -13.62 12.07 -13.06
C LEU A 185 -14.39 10.87 -12.54
N GLU A 186 -15.47 11.06 -11.84
CA GLU A 186 -16.29 10.06 -11.13
C GLU A 186 -15.80 8.60 -11.18
N ASP A 187 -15.49 8.08 -12.37
CA ASP A 187 -15.13 6.69 -12.63
C ASP A 187 -13.98 6.60 -13.64
N GLU A 188 -12.85 6.07 -13.22
CA GLU A 188 -11.66 5.94 -14.08
C GLU A 188 -11.00 4.56 -13.98
N PRO A 189 -10.30 4.09 -15.04
CA PRO A 189 -9.50 2.88 -14.98
C PRO A 189 -8.44 3.01 -13.88
N PHE A 190 -8.29 1.95 -13.08
CA PHE A 190 -7.31 1.93 -12.00
C PHE A 190 -6.14 1.00 -12.33
N SER A 191 -6.42 -0.29 -12.56
CA SER A 191 -5.37 -1.27 -12.85
C SER A 191 -5.92 -2.51 -13.57
N GLU A 192 -5.15 -3.04 -14.49
CA GLU A 192 -5.31 -4.36 -15.08
C GLU A 192 -4.24 -5.35 -14.59
N THR A 193 -3.21 -4.83 -13.90
CA THR A 193 -2.07 -5.63 -13.42
C THR A 193 -2.47 -6.85 -12.58
N PRO A 194 -3.50 -6.83 -11.72
CA PRO A 194 -3.92 -8.01 -10.96
C PRO A 194 -4.23 -9.24 -11.81
N PHE A 195 -4.61 -9.04 -13.07
CA PHE A 195 -5.00 -10.10 -14.01
C PHE A 195 -3.85 -10.55 -14.91
N TYR A 196 -2.84 -9.69 -15.15
CA TYR A 196 -1.80 -9.91 -16.15
C TYR A 196 -0.37 -10.02 -15.61
N PHE A 197 -0.12 -9.82 -14.31
CA PHE A 197 1.24 -9.83 -13.75
C PHE A 197 1.99 -11.14 -14.01
N GLU A 198 1.31 -12.30 -14.03
CA GLU A 198 1.93 -13.59 -14.30
C GLU A 198 2.30 -13.75 -15.79
N GLU A 199 1.45 -13.28 -16.71
CA GLU A 199 1.73 -13.25 -18.15
C GLU A 199 2.92 -12.35 -18.45
N ASP A 200 3.04 -11.23 -17.73
CA ASP A 200 4.18 -10.31 -17.77
C ASP A 200 5.42 -10.85 -17.05
N ARG A 201 5.33 -12.07 -16.48
CA ARG A 201 6.40 -12.79 -15.79
C ARG A 201 6.85 -12.13 -14.49
N PHE A 202 5.99 -11.35 -13.84
CA PHE A 202 6.21 -10.85 -12.49
C PHE A 202 5.78 -11.90 -11.46
N TYR A 203 6.48 -11.90 -10.32
CA TYR A 203 6.09 -12.71 -9.16
C TYR A 203 4.85 -12.16 -8.46
N GLY A 204 4.62 -10.86 -8.58
CA GLY A 204 3.51 -10.16 -8.00
C GLY A 204 3.46 -8.70 -8.45
N PHE A 205 2.53 -7.97 -7.90
CA PHE A 205 2.35 -6.56 -8.17
C PHE A 205 2.18 -5.76 -6.87
N SER A 206 2.45 -4.46 -6.94
CA SER A 206 2.41 -3.51 -5.84
C SER A 206 1.79 -2.21 -6.31
N ASP A 207 1.07 -1.54 -5.42
CA ASP A 207 0.61 -0.16 -5.58
C ASP A 207 0.54 0.53 -4.20
N TYR A 208 0.01 1.75 -4.18
CA TYR A 208 -0.21 2.51 -2.95
C TYR A 208 -1.66 2.41 -2.44
N THR A 209 -2.37 1.34 -2.83
CA THR A 209 -3.81 1.17 -2.60
C THR A 209 -4.62 2.31 -3.27
N ALA A 210 -5.80 2.64 -2.76
CA ALA A 210 -6.58 3.79 -3.22
C ALA A 210 -6.09 5.12 -2.59
N LEU A 211 -4.76 5.29 -2.46
CA LEU A 211 -4.11 6.47 -1.88
C LEU A 211 -3.03 7.04 -2.81
N PRO A 212 -2.72 8.35 -2.68
CA PRO A 212 -1.58 8.95 -3.36
C PRO A 212 -0.25 8.30 -2.97
N SER A 213 0.62 8.11 -3.94
CA SER A 213 2.02 7.70 -3.70
C SER A 213 2.82 8.76 -2.94
N GLU A 214 2.49 10.05 -3.15
CA GLU A 214 3.14 11.16 -2.46
C GLU A 214 2.77 11.19 -0.97
N TYR A 215 3.79 11.25 -0.12
CA TYR A 215 3.61 11.41 1.31
C TYR A 215 3.36 12.87 1.65
N VAL A 216 2.21 13.14 2.26
CA VAL A 216 1.85 14.47 2.75
C VAL A 216 1.57 14.40 4.26
N GLU A 217 2.24 15.27 5.00
CA GLU A 217 1.99 15.46 6.43
C GLU A 217 0.91 16.51 6.67
N GLY A 218 0.04 16.19 7.63
CA GLY A 218 -1.04 17.09 8.03
C GLY A 218 -2.17 17.11 7.00
N GLY A 219 -3.00 18.13 7.10
CA GLY A 219 -4.12 18.39 6.20
C GLY A 219 -5.12 19.32 6.86
N MET A 220 -5.64 20.28 6.09
CA MET A 220 -6.77 21.10 6.52
C MET A 220 -8.08 20.32 6.26
N LEU A 221 -9.12 20.68 7.01
CA LEU A 221 -10.47 20.17 6.70
C LEU A 221 -10.81 20.51 5.24
N PRO A 222 -11.18 19.53 4.42
CA PRO A 222 -11.44 19.75 3.01
C PRO A 222 -12.77 20.47 2.80
N TYR A 223 -12.88 21.19 1.69
CA TYR A 223 -14.14 21.80 1.24
C TYR A 223 -15.15 20.75 0.76
N ALA A 224 -14.69 19.64 0.22
CA ALA A 224 -15.51 18.49 -0.15
C ALA A 224 -14.98 17.22 0.53
N ILE A 225 -15.85 16.29 0.93
CA ILE A 225 -15.47 14.93 1.26
C ILE A 225 -15.48 14.11 -0.01
N ALA A 226 -14.40 13.36 -0.27
CA ALA A 226 -14.30 12.37 -1.32
C ALA A 226 -14.02 11.00 -0.70
N ILE A 227 -14.75 9.99 -1.13
CA ILE A 227 -14.54 8.58 -0.79
C ILE A 227 -14.11 7.89 -2.08
N HIS A 228 -12.97 7.23 -2.07
CA HIS A 228 -12.38 6.55 -3.22
C HIS A 228 -12.49 5.05 -3.01
N LEU A 229 -13.24 4.35 -3.86
CA LEU A 229 -13.40 2.90 -3.76
C LEU A 229 -13.07 2.24 -5.10
N THR A 230 -12.20 1.26 -5.04
CA THR A 230 -11.92 0.40 -6.19
C THR A 230 -12.97 -0.70 -6.29
N TYR A 231 -13.25 -1.12 -7.52
CA TYR A 231 -14.16 -2.22 -7.81
C TYR A 231 -13.78 -2.90 -9.11
N GLN A 232 -14.11 -4.17 -9.26
CA GLN A 232 -13.92 -4.88 -10.52
C GLN A 232 -15.05 -4.53 -11.48
N LYS A 233 -14.72 -3.92 -12.61
CA LYS A 233 -15.70 -3.49 -13.63
C LYS A 233 -15.93 -4.54 -14.72
N SER A 234 -14.88 -5.30 -15.01
CA SER A 234 -14.89 -6.42 -15.98
C SER A 234 -14.00 -7.55 -15.46
N SER A 235 -13.97 -8.68 -16.16
CA SER A 235 -13.15 -9.85 -15.82
C SER A 235 -11.64 -9.56 -15.78
N ASP A 236 -11.19 -8.45 -16.31
CA ASP A 236 -9.78 -8.13 -16.55
C ASP A 236 -9.39 -6.71 -16.12
N GLN A 237 -10.28 -5.95 -15.46
CA GLN A 237 -10.00 -4.56 -15.13
C GLN A 237 -10.61 -4.09 -13.82
N VAL A 238 -9.78 -3.46 -13.00
CA VAL A 238 -10.15 -2.73 -11.79
C VAL A 238 -10.33 -1.25 -12.13
N TYR A 239 -11.41 -0.66 -11.65
CA TYR A 239 -11.72 0.77 -11.71
C TYR A 239 -11.69 1.38 -10.32
N ILE A 240 -11.57 2.69 -10.25
CA ILE A 240 -11.77 3.47 -9.04
C ILE A 240 -12.91 4.45 -9.25
N HIS A 241 -13.87 4.48 -8.31
CA HIS A 241 -14.95 5.47 -8.31
C HIS A 241 -14.75 6.48 -7.18
N HIS A 242 -14.99 7.75 -7.49
CA HIS A 242 -14.79 8.87 -6.59
C HIS A 242 -16.14 9.44 -6.15
N PHE A 243 -16.57 9.12 -4.95
CA PHE A 243 -17.82 9.60 -4.36
C PHE A 243 -17.58 10.93 -3.66
N VAL A 244 -17.92 12.04 -4.31
CA VAL A 244 -17.66 13.39 -3.80
C VAL A 244 -18.95 14.00 -3.30
N SER A 245 -18.89 14.70 -2.15
CA SER A 245 -20.02 15.45 -1.60
C SER A 245 -20.48 16.56 -2.54
N ASP A 246 -21.79 16.81 -2.59
CA ASP A 246 -22.37 17.92 -3.39
C ASP A 246 -22.03 19.26 -2.74
N THR A 247 -22.04 19.33 -1.41
CA THR A 247 -21.62 20.50 -0.64
C THR A 247 -20.10 20.63 -0.66
N ASN A 248 -19.55 21.65 -1.37
CA ASN A 248 -18.10 21.77 -1.58
C ASN A 248 -17.54 23.21 -1.53
N TRP A 249 -18.35 24.19 -1.06
CA TRP A 249 -17.98 25.63 -1.02
C TRP A 249 -17.53 26.15 0.32
N SER A 250 -17.57 25.35 1.38
CA SER A 250 -17.10 25.70 2.71
C SER A 250 -16.48 24.49 3.41
N GLN A 251 -15.76 24.69 4.51
CA GLN A 251 -15.25 23.62 5.37
C GLN A 251 -16.24 23.17 6.45
N SER A 252 -17.41 23.82 6.53
CA SER A 252 -18.43 23.50 7.53
C SER A 252 -19.13 22.18 7.23
N ASP A 253 -19.79 21.64 8.25
CA ASP A 253 -20.69 20.49 8.22
C ASP A 253 -20.11 19.23 7.54
N PRO A 254 -19.04 18.65 8.08
CA PRO A 254 -18.45 17.42 7.52
C PRO A 254 -19.40 16.22 7.60
N LYS A 255 -20.34 16.20 8.56
CA LYS A 255 -21.35 15.13 8.68
C LYS A 255 -22.28 15.10 7.47
N LYS A 256 -22.81 16.27 7.07
CA LYS A 256 -23.66 16.38 5.87
C LYS A 256 -22.90 15.95 4.62
N LYS A 257 -21.68 16.44 4.43
CA LYS A 257 -20.85 16.08 3.28
C LYS A 257 -20.54 14.58 3.22
N PHE A 258 -20.23 13.99 4.37
CA PHE A 258 -20.06 12.54 4.46
C PHE A 258 -21.32 11.81 4.03
N LYS A 259 -22.48 12.22 4.54
CA LYS A 259 -23.77 11.59 4.20
C LYS A 259 -24.06 11.70 2.69
N GLU A 260 -23.79 12.86 2.07
CA GLU A 260 -23.93 13.05 0.63
C GLU A 260 -23.06 12.06 -0.17
N ALA A 261 -21.77 11.96 0.18
CA ALA A 261 -20.83 11.04 -0.48
C ALA A 261 -21.19 9.55 -0.23
N ALA A 262 -21.49 9.19 1.02
CA ALA A 262 -21.82 7.82 1.38
C ALA A 262 -23.16 7.35 0.80
N THR A 263 -24.14 8.25 0.62
CA THR A 263 -25.39 7.92 -0.11
C THR A 263 -25.12 7.56 -1.57
N LYS A 264 -24.16 8.23 -2.21
CA LYS A 264 -23.72 7.86 -3.57
C LYS A 264 -23.07 6.48 -3.60
N VAL A 265 -22.27 6.12 -2.55
CA VAL A 265 -21.73 4.76 -2.41
C VAL A 265 -22.86 3.74 -2.36
N ALA A 266 -23.84 3.93 -1.48
CA ALA A 266 -24.98 3.02 -1.35
C ALA A 266 -25.76 2.85 -2.66
N THR A 267 -25.94 3.93 -3.41
CA THR A 267 -26.62 3.90 -4.73
C THR A 267 -25.80 3.15 -5.77
N PHE A 268 -24.50 3.40 -5.84
CA PHE A 268 -23.60 2.80 -6.83
C PHE A 268 -23.40 1.30 -6.63
N PHE A 269 -23.34 0.86 -5.37
CA PHE A 269 -23.11 -0.53 -5.01
C PHE A 269 -24.41 -1.35 -4.82
N ALA A 270 -25.60 -0.77 -5.03
CA ALA A 270 -26.87 -1.44 -4.79
C ALA A 270 -27.04 -2.79 -5.53
N ASP A 271 -26.36 -2.96 -6.66
CA ASP A 271 -26.41 -4.15 -7.51
C ASP A 271 -25.02 -4.78 -7.77
N LYS A 272 -24.01 -4.40 -6.97
CA LYS A 272 -22.62 -4.86 -7.11
C LYS A 272 -22.18 -5.65 -5.88
N PRO A 273 -21.15 -6.50 -6.00
CA PRO A 273 -20.53 -7.14 -4.84
C PRO A 273 -19.98 -6.11 -3.85
N HIS A 274 -20.24 -6.33 -2.56
CA HIS A 274 -19.75 -5.47 -1.49
C HIS A 274 -18.51 -6.04 -0.84
N THR A 275 -17.58 -5.16 -0.49
CA THR A 275 -16.57 -5.42 0.52
C THR A 275 -17.10 -5.03 1.89
N SER A 276 -16.46 -5.49 2.94
CA SER A 276 -16.80 -5.10 4.34
C SER A 276 -16.73 -3.57 4.55
N ALA A 277 -15.87 -2.88 3.82
CA ALA A 277 -15.77 -1.42 3.86
C ALA A 277 -16.95 -0.72 3.19
N VAL A 278 -17.51 -1.30 2.13
CA VAL A 278 -18.72 -0.80 1.47
C VAL A 278 -19.92 -0.97 2.43
N ASP A 279 -20.05 -2.13 3.08
CA ASP A 279 -21.11 -2.37 4.06
C ASP A 279 -21.04 -1.38 5.24
N ASP A 280 -19.85 -1.14 5.81
CA ASP A 280 -19.66 -0.13 6.87
C ASP A 280 -20.10 1.28 6.41
N LEU A 281 -19.81 1.68 5.16
CA LEU A 281 -20.24 2.97 4.61
C LEU A 281 -21.76 3.05 4.47
N ILE A 282 -22.40 1.99 3.98
CA ILE A 282 -23.86 1.91 3.80
C ILE A 282 -24.58 1.99 5.14
N ASP A 283 -24.12 1.25 6.14
CA ASP A 283 -24.70 1.25 7.49
C ASP A 283 -24.64 2.65 8.11
N ARG A 284 -23.54 3.38 7.92
CA ARG A 284 -23.36 4.75 8.43
C ARG A 284 -24.25 5.80 7.76
N VAL A 285 -24.76 5.56 6.56
CA VAL A 285 -25.72 6.49 5.93
C VAL A 285 -26.98 6.66 6.78
N ASN A 286 -27.40 5.59 7.45
CA ASN A 286 -28.61 5.56 8.26
C ASN A 286 -28.38 5.98 9.72
N ASP A 287 -27.12 6.08 10.17
CA ASP A 287 -26.76 6.51 11.51
C ASP A 287 -26.71 8.04 11.59
N SER A 288 -27.38 8.60 12.60
CA SER A 288 -27.41 10.05 12.87
C SER A 288 -26.02 10.61 13.20
N ASP A 289 -25.14 9.81 13.80
CA ASP A 289 -23.76 10.13 14.16
C ASP A 289 -22.71 9.45 13.28
N GLY A 290 -23.11 8.95 12.11
CA GLY A 290 -22.34 8.07 11.24
C GLY A 290 -21.02 8.61 10.69
N TYR A 291 -20.69 9.93 10.81
CA TYR A 291 -19.43 10.47 10.30
C TYR A 291 -18.24 10.05 11.17
N PRO A 292 -17.35 9.17 10.66
CA PRO A 292 -16.28 8.58 11.45
C PRO A 292 -14.97 9.39 11.42
N GLY A 293 -14.93 10.49 10.66
CA GLY A 293 -13.73 11.29 10.42
C GLY A 293 -12.93 10.87 9.17
N LEU A 294 -12.12 11.81 8.65
CA LEU A 294 -11.39 11.62 7.37
C LEU A 294 -10.39 10.47 7.41
N GLY A 295 -9.70 10.27 8.54
CA GLY A 295 -8.75 9.17 8.68
C GLY A 295 -9.41 7.81 8.57
N TYR A 296 -10.62 7.68 9.12
CA TYR A 296 -11.40 6.45 9.01
C TYR A 296 -11.88 6.20 7.57
N LEU A 297 -12.24 7.25 6.82
CA LEU A 297 -12.59 7.10 5.40
C LEU A 297 -11.41 6.58 4.59
N LYS A 298 -10.19 7.07 4.85
CA LYS A 298 -8.98 6.50 4.26
C LYS A 298 -8.79 5.03 4.61
N LYS A 299 -9.03 4.66 5.90
CA LYS A 299 -9.00 3.25 6.31
C LYS A 299 -9.97 2.41 5.47
N LEU A 300 -11.21 2.87 5.27
CA LEU A 300 -12.21 2.14 4.48
C LEU A 300 -11.80 2.00 3.02
N SER A 301 -11.22 3.05 2.41
CA SER A 301 -10.68 2.97 1.04
C SER A 301 -9.57 1.91 0.91
N ILE A 302 -8.66 1.85 1.89
CA ILE A 302 -7.59 0.84 1.95
C ILE A 302 -8.20 -0.56 2.15
N SER A 303 -9.08 -0.72 3.14
CA SER A 303 -9.70 -2.02 3.45
C SER A 303 -10.49 -2.57 2.25
N ASN A 304 -11.23 -1.70 1.54
CA ASN A 304 -11.92 -2.06 0.31
C ASN A 304 -10.95 -2.60 -0.74
N HIS A 305 -9.84 -1.90 -0.95
CA HIS A 305 -8.87 -2.29 -1.97
C HIS A 305 -8.15 -3.61 -1.61
N LEU A 306 -7.75 -3.78 -0.35
CA LEU A 306 -7.13 -5.02 0.14
C LEU A 306 -8.06 -6.23 -0.05
N GLU A 307 -9.33 -6.09 0.32
CA GLU A 307 -10.32 -7.15 0.19
C GLU A 307 -10.59 -7.48 -1.28
N LEU A 308 -10.74 -6.45 -2.13
CA LEU A 308 -10.92 -6.64 -3.58
C LEU A 308 -9.74 -7.38 -4.21
N MET A 309 -8.50 -6.96 -3.94
CA MET A 309 -7.30 -7.63 -4.48
C MET A 309 -7.20 -9.08 -3.99
N ASN A 310 -7.54 -9.33 -2.72
CA ASN A 310 -7.56 -10.69 -2.19
C ASN A 310 -8.58 -11.58 -2.91
N ARG A 311 -9.80 -11.08 -3.15
CA ARG A 311 -10.84 -11.83 -3.90
C ARG A 311 -10.42 -12.13 -5.33
N ILE A 312 -9.88 -11.15 -6.06
CA ILE A 312 -9.39 -11.34 -7.42
C ILE A 312 -8.31 -12.43 -7.45
N LEU A 313 -7.34 -12.39 -6.54
CA LEU A 313 -6.26 -13.38 -6.47
C LEU A 313 -6.73 -14.76 -5.99
N ALA A 314 -7.83 -14.83 -5.24
CA ALA A 314 -8.46 -16.09 -4.86
C ALA A 314 -9.37 -16.66 -5.95
N GLY A 315 -9.65 -15.90 -7.03
CA GLY A 315 -10.60 -16.28 -8.08
C GLY A 315 -12.04 -16.30 -7.59
N GLU A 316 -12.37 -15.44 -6.62
CA GLU A 316 -13.72 -15.26 -6.07
C GLU A 316 -14.45 -14.16 -6.85
N ASP A 317 -15.61 -14.46 -7.40
CA ASP A 317 -16.49 -13.54 -8.13
C ASP A 317 -17.22 -12.55 -7.20
#